data_3d1d5307d9783d3800407c038e9b9ed0
#
_entry.id   3d1d5307d9783d3800407c038e9b9ed0
#
_cell.length_a   1.000
_cell.length_b   1.000
_cell.length_c   1.000
_cell.angle_alpha   90.00
_cell.angle_beta   90.00
_cell.angle_gamma   90.00
#
_symmetry.space_group_name_H-M   'P 1'
#
loop_
_entity.id
_entity.type
_entity.pdbx_description
1 polymer ?
#
loop_
_entity_poly.entity_id
_entity_poly.type
_entity_poly.pdbx_seq_one_letter_code
_entity_poly.pdbx_strand_id
1 'polypeptide(L)'
;MKNKWKRILIGILCVIFATIIAILVHALMPGPGTEVIEDDFDSKLVLALGFPVVASLYFVVLYLQMWGFMGILARKSKLSGPEIGFRFGISFAAIYIVGMQEVILSSSPFTEYGKDFFLYQLSMGLGDGIPVVLLCLALSALCFPKENIKKTGGLRITRDAIVYMLCVSCGFFTQRIIGYIFGYIDSDFKSYPLETILWALTMGATFGIANILISPVFCGNVAKQRMLSLLIISINWIWFNLFIGLIYEGLFLSMLLRGLCDFTGMLIGLFIVQRKGTEL
;
A
#
# COMPACT_ATOMS: atom_id res chain seq x y z
N MET A 1 -28.93 17.63 -4.69
CA MET A 1 -28.35 17.59 -3.32
C MET A 1 -28.56 16.25 -2.62
N LYS A 2 -29.75 15.66 -2.58
CA LYS A 2 -30.03 14.37 -1.89
C LYS A 2 -29.06 13.22 -2.26
N ASN A 3 -28.69 13.08 -3.54
CA ASN A 3 -27.78 12.00 -3.97
C ASN A 3 -26.31 12.15 -3.48
N LYS A 4 -25.84 13.36 -3.20
CA LYS A 4 -24.47 13.59 -2.72
C LYS A 4 -24.30 13.08 -1.28
N TRP A 5 -25.21 13.47 -0.40
CA TRP A 5 -25.18 13.03 1.00
C TRP A 5 -25.34 11.52 1.15
N LYS A 6 -26.23 10.90 0.33
CA LYS A 6 -26.37 9.44 0.30
C LYS A 6 -25.04 8.74 -0.03
N ARG A 7 -24.31 9.23 -1.06
CA ARG A 7 -23.01 8.66 -1.45
C ARG A 7 -21.95 8.84 -0.36
N ILE A 8 -21.93 9.98 0.33
CA ILE A 8 -21.03 10.23 1.44
C ILE A 8 -21.32 9.23 2.57
N LEU A 9 -22.57 9.09 2.97
CA LEU A 9 -22.97 8.15 4.02
C LEU A 9 -22.59 6.70 3.66
N ILE A 10 -22.88 6.27 2.44
CA ILE A 10 -22.51 4.94 1.97
C ILE A 10 -20.98 4.76 2.00
N GLY A 11 -20.20 5.76 1.57
CA GLY A 11 -18.73 5.70 1.61
C GLY A 11 -18.20 5.55 3.05
N ILE A 12 -18.75 6.32 4.00
CA ILE A 12 -18.41 6.18 5.42
C ILE A 12 -18.74 4.77 5.93
N LEU A 13 -19.93 4.25 5.61
CA LEU A 13 -20.32 2.90 6.02
C LEU A 13 -19.42 1.82 5.42
N CYS A 14 -19.00 1.97 4.17
CA CYS A 14 -18.04 1.05 3.55
C CYS A 14 -16.68 1.07 4.27
N VAL A 15 -16.19 2.26 4.64
CA VAL A 15 -14.93 2.41 5.40
C VAL A 15 -15.04 1.77 6.77
N ILE A 16 -16.11 2.04 7.52
CA ILE A 16 -16.34 1.44 8.84
C ILE A 16 -16.41 -0.09 8.71
N PHE A 17 -17.16 -0.61 7.75
CA PHE A 17 -17.30 -2.04 7.54
C PHE A 17 -15.96 -2.71 7.18
N ALA A 18 -15.16 -2.10 6.30
CA ALA A 18 -13.83 -2.61 5.97
C ALA A 18 -12.89 -2.59 7.18
N THR A 19 -12.96 -1.54 8.02
CA THR A 19 -12.19 -1.45 9.27
C THR A 19 -12.58 -2.58 10.23
N ILE A 20 -13.88 -2.85 10.40
CA ILE A 20 -14.36 -3.95 11.25
C ILE A 20 -13.84 -5.29 10.71
N ILE A 21 -13.90 -5.52 9.40
CA ILE A 21 -13.37 -6.76 8.80
C ILE A 21 -11.87 -6.88 9.06
N ALA A 22 -11.09 -5.81 8.86
CA ALA A 22 -9.65 -5.83 9.11
C ALA A 22 -9.36 -6.23 10.56
N ILE A 23 -9.99 -5.58 11.54
CA ILE A 23 -9.81 -5.88 12.97
C ILE A 23 -10.20 -7.33 13.27
N LEU A 24 -11.36 -7.80 12.78
CA LEU A 24 -11.82 -9.17 13.02
C LEU A 24 -10.88 -10.21 12.41
N VAL A 25 -10.40 -9.97 11.20
CA VAL A 25 -9.45 -10.90 10.56
C VAL A 25 -8.17 -10.97 11.37
N HIS A 26 -7.60 -9.84 11.78
CA HIS A 26 -6.40 -9.84 12.63
C HIS A 26 -6.64 -10.51 13.99
N ALA A 27 -7.78 -10.28 14.62
CA ALA A 27 -8.12 -10.88 15.91
C ALA A 27 -8.37 -12.40 15.84
N LEU A 28 -8.77 -12.91 14.67
CA LEU A 28 -9.04 -14.33 14.44
C LEU A 28 -7.82 -15.11 13.92
N MET A 29 -6.75 -14.42 13.55
CA MET A 29 -5.54 -15.08 13.07
C MET A 29 -4.83 -15.79 14.23
N PRO A 30 -4.35 -17.02 14.00
CA PRO A 30 -3.52 -17.68 15.00
C PRO A 30 -2.26 -16.82 15.22
N GLY A 31 -1.93 -16.59 16.47
CA GLY A 31 -0.69 -15.94 16.83
C GLY A 31 0.53 -16.73 16.32
N PRO A 32 1.72 -16.13 16.28
CA PRO A 32 2.95 -16.76 15.77
C PRO A 32 3.49 -17.89 16.67
N GLY A 33 2.68 -18.42 17.57
CA GLY A 33 3.09 -19.43 18.58
C GLY A 33 3.84 -18.83 19.76
N THR A 34 4.02 -17.53 19.77
CA THR A 34 4.62 -16.74 20.84
C THR A 34 3.61 -15.67 21.23
N GLU A 35 3.49 -15.42 22.52
CA GLU A 35 2.69 -14.30 23.01
C GLU A 35 3.37 -13.00 22.54
N VAL A 36 2.82 -12.41 21.47
CA VAL A 36 3.08 -10.99 21.18
C VAL A 36 2.36 -10.25 22.29
N ILE A 37 3.11 -9.88 23.31
CA ILE A 37 2.57 -9.21 24.47
C ILE A 37 2.22 -7.80 24.00
N GLU A 38 0.93 -7.43 24.03
CA GLU A 38 0.48 -6.03 23.75
C GLU A 38 1.17 -5.01 24.67
N ASP A 39 1.74 -5.47 25.78
CA ASP A 39 2.55 -4.68 26.72
C ASP A 39 3.85 -4.11 26.11
N ASP A 40 4.28 -4.63 24.94
CA ASP A 40 5.44 -4.09 24.21
C ASP A 40 5.11 -2.82 23.41
N PHE A 41 3.85 -2.49 23.23
CA PHE A 41 3.43 -1.29 22.51
C PHE A 41 3.43 -0.08 23.46
N ASP A 42 4.51 0.70 23.41
CA ASP A 42 4.87 1.73 24.39
C ASP A 42 4.65 3.18 23.91
N SER A 43 4.08 3.40 22.72
CA SER A 43 3.83 4.75 22.24
C SER A 43 2.86 5.51 23.17
N LYS A 44 3.08 6.82 23.32
CA LYS A 44 2.16 7.69 24.06
C LYS A 44 0.71 7.60 23.59
N LEU A 45 0.52 7.31 22.30
CA LEU A 45 -0.80 7.17 21.71
C LEU A 45 -1.47 5.87 22.18
N VAL A 46 -0.73 4.76 22.21
CA VAL A 46 -1.23 3.48 22.71
C VAL A 46 -1.47 3.54 24.21
N LEU A 47 -0.55 4.13 24.96
CA LEU A 47 -0.73 4.30 26.40
C LEU A 47 -1.95 5.16 26.76
N ALA A 48 -2.29 6.14 25.93
CA ALA A 48 -3.45 7.02 26.16
C ALA A 48 -4.78 6.43 25.72
N LEU A 49 -4.84 5.71 24.61
CA LEU A 49 -6.08 5.28 23.95
C LEU A 49 -6.28 3.75 23.96
N GLY A 50 -5.24 2.98 24.20
CA GLY A 50 -5.20 1.54 24.02
C GLY A 50 -4.93 1.13 22.56
N PHE A 51 -4.21 0.01 22.38
CA PHE A 51 -3.87 -0.53 21.05
C PHE A 51 -5.06 -0.73 20.12
N PRO A 52 -6.22 -1.32 20.56
CA PRO A 52 -7.34 -1.54 19.66
C PRO A 52 -7.92 -0.25 19.07
N VAL A 53 -7.89 0.85 19.82
CA VAL A 53 -8.36 2.16 19.33
C VAL A 53 -7.38 2.73 18.32
N VAL A 54 -6.07 2.65 18.60
CA VAL A 54 -5.03 3.14 17.70
C VAL A 54 -5.07 2.37 16.37
N ALA A 55 -5.15 1.04 16.41
CA ALA A 55 -5.29 0.19 15.23
C ALA A 55 -6.57 0.53 14.44
N SER A 56 -7.69 0.75 15.13
CA SER A 56 -8.95 1.14 14.49
C SER A 56 -8.83 2.47 13.74
N LEU A 57 -8.24 3.48 14.39
CA LEU A 57 -8.01 4.79 13.78
C LEU A 57 -7.05 4.70 12.58
N TYR A 58 -6.02 3.89 12.68
CA TYR A 58 -5.09 3.64 11.58
C TYR A 58 -5.83 3.08 10.35
N PHE A 59 -6.64 2.02 10.50
CA PHE A 59 -7.41 1.44 9.40
C PHE A 59 -8.44 2.41 8.83
N VAL A 60 -9.12 3.17 9.69
CA VAL A 60 -10.06 4.20 9.23
C VAL A 60 -9.38 5.19 8.32
N VAL A 61 -8.20 5.72 8.69
CA VAL A 61 -7.47 6.68 7.85
C VAL A 61 -6.96 6.02 6.57
N LEU A 62 -6.44 4.78 6.65
CA LEU A 62 -5.98 4.02 5.49
C LEU A 62 -7.10 3.84 4.45
N TYR A 63 -8.29 3.50 4.90
CA TYR A 63 -9.44 3.27 4.02
C TYR A 63 -10.15 4.56 3.59
N LEU A 64 -10.11 5.62 4.38
CA LEU A 64 -10.54 6.95 3.96
C LEU A 64 -9.70 7.49 2.79
N GLN A 65 -8.39 7.20 2.78
CA GLN A 65 -7.55 7.54 1.63
C GLN A 65 -8.04 6.83 0.36
N MET A 66 -8.37 5.52 0.43
CA MET A 66 -8.92 4.78 -0.71
C MET A 66 -10.21 5.40 -1.22
N TRP A 67 -11.14 5.70 -0.32
CA TRP A 67 -12.38 6.37 -0.69
C TRP A 67 -12.15 7.76 -1.32
N GLY A 68 -11.27 8.57 -0.73
CA GLY A 68 -10.89 9.88 -1.24
C GLY A 68 -10.28 9.80 -2.64
N PHE A 69 -9.29 8.92 -2.84
CA PHE A 69 -8.64 8.72 -4.13
C PHE A 69 -9.62 8.26 -5.20
N MET A 70 -10.40 7.22 -4.92
CA MET A 70 -11.41 6.73 -5.85
C MET A 70 -12.49 7.77 -6.13
N GLY A 71 -12.91 8.56 -5.13
CA GLY A 71 -13.93 9.59 -5.27
C GLY A 71 -13.52 10.73 -6.20
N ILE A 72 -12.25 11.12 -6.15
CA ILE A 72 -11.69 12.15 -7.05
C ILE A 72 -11.56 11.60 -8.48
N LEU A 73 -11.11 10.36 -8.62
CA LEU A 73 -10.73 9.77 -9.90
C LEU A 73 -11.91 9.21 -10.68
N ALA A 74 -12.83 8.53 -10.02
CA ALA A 74 -13.97 7.88 -10.66
C ALA A 74 -14.84 8.86 -11.51
N ARG A 75 -14.86 10.13 -11.14
CA ARG A 75 -15.63 11.16 -11.87
C ARG A 75 -15.05 11.49 -13.23
N LYS A 76 -13.74 11.36 -13.40
CA LYS A 76 -13.02 11.75 -14.63
C LYS A 76 -12.51 10.55 -15.42
N SER A 77 -12.46 9.37 -14.83
CA SER A 77 -11.95 8.16 -15.47
C SER A 77 -12.83 7.72 -16.65
N LYS A 78 -12.20 7.11 -17.64
CA LYS A 78 -12.86 6.45 -18.77
C LYS A 78 -13.18 4.98 -18.51
N LEU A 79 -12.70 4.43 -17.39
CA LEU A 79 -12.92 3.04 -16.99
C LEU A 79 -14.28 2.86 -16.30
N SER A 80 -14.81 1.65 -16.33
CA SER A 80 -16.02 1.29 -15.59
C SER A 80 -15.79 1.33 -14.08
N GLY A 81 -16.86 1.52 -13.28
CA GLY A 81 -16.76 1.47 -11.82
C GLY A 81 -16.11 0.19 -11.32
N PRO A 82 -16.61 -1.01 -11.67
CA PRO A 82 -16.02 -2.28 -11.25
C PRO A 82 -14.54 -2.44 -11.62
N GLU A 83 -14.14 -1.97 -12.80
CA GLU A 83 -12.75 -2.01 -13.24
C GLU A 83 -11.85 -1.11 -12.39
N ILE A 84 -12.32 0.09 -12.03
CA ILE A 84 -11.62 0.99 -11.10
C ILE A 84 -11.46 0.30 -9.74
N GLY A 85 -12.55 -0.25 -9.19
CA GLY A 85 -12.53 -0.95 -7.90
C GLY A 85 -11.57 -2.13 -7.88
N PHE A 86 -11.59 -2.96 -8.94
CA PHE A 86 -10.67 -4.09 -9.07
C PHE A 86 -9.21 -3.65 -9.15
N ARG A 87 -8.89 -2.65 -10.00
CA ARG A 87 -7.50 -2.17 -10.16
C ARG A 87 -6.94 -1.58 -8.88
N PHE A 88 -7.73 -0.77 -8.16
CA PHE A 88 -7.33 -0.25 -6.86
C PHE A 88 -7.20 -1.36 -5.82
N GLY A 89 -8.23 -2.19 -5.67
CA GLY A 89 -8.25 -3.25 -4.67
C GLY A 89 -7.07 -4.19 -4.79
N ILE A 90 -6.82 -4.76 -5.98
CA ILE A 90 -5.73 -5.71 -6.18
C ILE A 90 -4.34 -5.06 -6.03
N SER A 91 -4.19 -3.80 -6.47
CA SER A 91 -2.92 -3.09 -6.36
C SER A 91 -2.54 -2.83 -4.91
N PHE A 92 -3.46 -2.33 -4.09
CA PHE A 92 -3.17 -2.05 -2.69
C PHE A 92 -3.12 -3.33 -1.85
N ALA A 93 -3.92 -4.35 -2.16
CA ALA A 93 -3.79 -5.65 -1.52
C ALA A 93 -2.40 -6.26 -1.75
N ALA A 94 -1.90 -6.23 -2.99
CA ALA A 94 -0.55 -6.72 -3.29
C ALA A 94 0.53 -5.93 -2.53
N ILE A 95 0.41 -4.59 -2.45
CA ILE A 95 1.32 -3.74 -1.70
C ILE A 95 1.32 -4.11 -0.21
N TYR A 96 0.16 -4.31 0.40
CA TYR A 96 0.07 -4.65 1.82
C TYR A 96 0.60 -6.05 2.11
N ILE A 97 0.22 -7.05 1.29
CA ILE A 97 0.69 -8.43 1.46
C ILE A 97 2.22 -8.50 1.37
N VAL A 98 2.81 -7.88 0.35
CA VAL A 98 4.27 -7.89 0.18
C VAL A 98 4.95 -6.98 1.19
N GLY A 99 4.34 -5.84 1.52
CA GLY A 99 4.86 -4.89 2.51
C GLY A 99 4.98 -5.50 3.89
N MET A 100 3.98 -6.27 4.34
CA MET A 100 4.03 -6.96 5.64
C MET A 100 5.21 -7.94 5.78
N GLN A 101 5.75 -8.45 4.67
CA GLN A 101 6.90 -9.36 4.73
C GLN A 101 8.21 -8.64 5.11
N GLU A 102 8.25 -7.31 5.07
CA GLU A 102 9.43 -6.55 5.50
C GLU A 102 9.73 -6.71 7.00
N VAL A 103 8.71 -6.87 7.82
CA VAL A 103 8.85 -7.05 9.27
C VAL A 103 9.71 -8.27 9.60
N ILE A 104 9.73 -9.30 8.74
CA ILE A 104 10.56 -10.51 8.91
C ILE A 104 12.05 -10.19 8.69
N LEU A 105 12.34 -9.15 7.92
CA LEU A 105 13.69 -8.78 7.48
C LEU A 105 14.26 -7.59 8.24
N SER A 106 13.49 -6.98 9.13
CA SER A 106 13.95 -5.92 10.00
C SER A 106 14.42 -6.49 11.33
N SER A 107 15.35 -5.82 12.00
CA SER A 107 15.77 -6.13 13.36
C SER A 107 14.56 -5.99 14.29
N SER A 108 13.79 -7.05 14.38
CA SER A 108 12.62 -7.10 15.24
C SER A 108 12.81 -8.27 16.21
N PRO A 109 12.22 -8.20 17.40
CA PRO A 109 12.24 -9.34 18.34
C PRO A 109 11.59 -10.60 17.75
N PHE A 110 10.97 -10.49 16.59
CA PHE A 110 10.26 -11.56 15.90
C PHE A 110 11.10 -12.30 14.84
N THR A 111 12.33 -11.85 14.53
CA THR A 111 13.21 -12.52 13.55
C THR A 111 13.66 -13.91 14.02
N GLU A 112 13.57 -14.22 15.31
CA GLU A 112 13.90 -15.52 15.89
C GLU A 112 12.89 -16.64 15.56
N TYR A 113 11.70 -16.31 15.08
CA TYR A 113 10.57 -17.25 14.95
C TYR A 113 10.50 -18.04 13.65
N GLY A 114 11.37 -17.79 12.68
CA GLY A 114 11.52 -18.62 11.49
C GLY A 114 10.28 -18.70 10.59
N LYS A 115 10.01 -19.92 10.06
CA LYS A 115 8.96 -20.16 9.06
C LYS A 115 7.54 -19.86 9.55
N ASP A 116 7.25 -20.13 10.81
CA ASP A 116 5.92 -19.94 11.39
C ASP A 116 5.59 -18.44 11.46
N PHE A 117 6.59 -17.63 11.75
CA PHE A 117 6.44 -16.19 11.71
C PHE A 117 6.23 -15.67 10.29
N PHE A 118 6.88 -16.24 9.27
CA PHE A 118 6.61 -15.90 7.88
C PHE A 118 5.14 -16.17 7.50
N LEU A 119 4.60 -17.32 7.85
CA LEU A 119 3.20 -17.66 7.59
C LEU A 119 2.26 -16.72 8.35
N TYR A 120 2.60 -16.37 9.58
CA TYR A 120 1.85 -15.38 10.35
C TYR A 120 1.83 -14.01 9.65
N GLN A 121 2.99 -13.48 9.22
CA GLN A 121 3.06 -12.20 8.52
C GLN A 121 2.36 -12.23 7.17
N LEU A 122 2.39 -13.34 6.45
CA LEU A 122 1.60 -13.51 5.23
C LEU A 122 0.11 -13.45 5.53
N SER A 123 -0.33 -14.09 6.60
CA SER A 123 -1.71 -14.04 7.07
C SER A 123 -2.12 -12.62 7.46
N MET A 124 -1.26 -11.88 8.18
CA MET A 124 -1.48 -10.47 8.51
C MET A 124 -1.62 -9.61 7.25
N GLY A 125 -0.74 -9.81 6.25
CA GLY A 125 -0.84 -9.13 4.96
C GLY A 125 -2.13 -9.45 4.20
N LEU A 126 -2.64 -10.68 4.29
CA LEU A 126 -3.96 -11.05 3.76
C LEU A 126 -5.08 -10.35 4.54
N GLY A 127 -4.91 -10.20 5.86
CA GLY A 127 -5.83 -9.45 6.73
C GLY A 127 -5.97 -7.99 6.33
N ASP A 128 -4.91 -7.36 5.85
CA ASP A 128 -4.94 -6.01 5.28
C ASP A 128 -5.48 -6.00 3.84
N GLY A 129 -5.08 -6.99 3.05
CA GLY A 129 -5.37 -7.05 1.62
C GLY A 129 -6.82 -7.38 1.29
N ILE A 130 -7.44 -8.32 2.00
CA ILE A 130 -8.83 -8.71 1.74
C ILE A 130 -9.81 -7.55 1.99
N PRO A 131 -9.75 -6.84 3.14
CA PRO A 131 -10.65 -5.72 3.39
C PRO A 131 -10.50 -4.58 2.37
N VAL A 132 -9.29 -4.28 1.89
CA VAL A 132 -9.10 -3.23 0.89
C VAL A 132 -9.68 -3.61 -0.48
N VAL A 133 -9.60 -4.89 -0.88
CA VAL A 133 -10.27 -5.36 -2.11
C VAL A 133 -11.78 -5.21 -1.98
N LEU A 134 -12.36 -5.70 -0.89
CA LEU A 134 -13.80 -5.60 -0.64
C LEU A 134 -14.25 -4.14 -0.59
N LEU A 135 -13.50 -3.27 0.10
CA LEU A 135 -13.77 -1.84 0.15
C LEU A 135 -13.80 -1.21 -1.24
N CYS A 136 -12.76 -1.43 -2.04
CA CYS A 136 -12.65 -0.82 -3.37
C CYS A 136 -13.76 -1.29 -4.32
N LEU A 137 -14.13 -2.57 -4.25
CA LEU A 137 -15.25 -3.13 -5.02
C LEU A 137 -16.59 -2.54 -4.56
N ALA A 138 -16.83 -2.47 -3.24
CA ALA A 138 -18.06 -1.89 -2.69
C ALA A 138 -18.17 -0.40 -3.03
N LEU A 139 -17.10 0.38 -2.86
CA LEU A 139 -17.08 1.81 -3.22
C LEU A 139 -17.36 2.02 -4.70
N SER A 140 -16.77 1.19 -5.57
CA SER A 140 -16.97 1.30 -7.00
C SER A 140 -18.39 1.00 -7.42
N ALA A 141 -19.02 0.01 -6.81
CA ALA A 141 -20.39 -0.41 -7.11
C ALA A 141 -21.43 0.56 -6.52
N LEU A 142 -21.24 1.00 -5.28
CA LEU A 142 -22.26 1.74 -4.54
C LEU A 142 -22.10 3.27 -4.61
N CYS A 143 -20.87 3.76 -4.64
CA CYS A 143 -20.59 5.19 -4.59
C CYS A 143 -20.31 5.79 -5.97
N PHE A 144 -19.79 5.00 -6.92
CA PHE A 144 -19.33 5.46 -8.23
C PHE A 144 -19.92 4.67 -9.40
N PRO A 145 -21.22 4.35 -9.41
CA PRO A 145 -21.83 3.64 -10.54
C PRO A 145 -21.65 4.49 -11.79
N LYS A 146 -21.08 3.90 -12.83
CA LYS A 146 -21.00 4.51 -14.16
C LYS A 146 -21.81 3.69 -15.13
N GLU A 147 -22.83 4.34 -15.67
CA GLU A 147 -23.60 3.82 -16.78
C GLU A 147 -22.77 3.98 -18.08
N ASN A 148 -22.71 2.90 -18.85
CA ASN A 148 -22.31 2.88 -20.28
C ASN A 148 -20.96 3.51 -20.65
N ILE A 149 -19.86 2.99 -20.11
CA ILE A 149 -18.56 3.27 -20.69
C ILE A 149 -18.22 2.16 -21.69
N LYS A 150 -17.86 2.58 -22.92
CA LYS A 150 -17.27 1.69 -23.92
C LYS A 150 -16.17 0.87 -23.26
N LYS A 151 -16.23 -0.46 -23.39
CA LYS A 151 -15.14 -1.35 -22.96
C LYS A 151 -13.83 -0.81 -23.51
N THR A 152 -13.07 -0.12 -22.69
CA THR A 152 -11.70 0.22 -23.01
C THR A 152 -10.97 -1.11 -23.11
N GLY A 153 -10.19 -1.29 -24.18
CA GLY A 153 -9.48 -2.52 -24.43
C GLY A 153 -8.72 -2.96 -23.18
N GLY A 154 -8.68 -4.27 -22.95
CA GLY A 154 -8.06 -4.88 -21.78
C GLY A 154 -6.64 -4.38 -21.53
N LEU A 155 -6.12 -4.63 -20.36
CA LEU A 155 -4.75 -4.27 -19.96
C LEU A 155 -3.76 -4.79 -21.01
N ARG A 156 -3.17 -3.89 -21.78
CA ARG A 156 -2.10 -4.23 -22.73
C ARG A 156 -0.76 -4.02 -22.04
N ILE A 157 -0.06 -5.11 -21.79
CA ILE A 157 1.32 -5.05 -21.32
C ILE A 157 2.18 -4.71 -22.55
N THR A 158 2.59 -3.46 -22.66
CA THR A 158 3.51 -3.00 -23.71
C THR A 158 4.96 -3.08 -23.23
N ARG A 159 5.91 -3.07 -24.17
CA ARG A 159 7.33 -2.96 -23.83
C ARG A 159 7.61 -1.76 -22.92
N ASP A 160 6.98 -0.61 -23.21
CA ASP A 160 7.15 0.61 -22.40
C ASP A 160 6.60 0.46 -20.98
N ALA A 161 5.52 -0.33 -20.80
CA ALA A 161 5.00 -0.64 -19.46
C ALA A 161 6.00 -1.50 -18.67
N ILE A 162 6.63 -2.47 -19.31
CA ILE A 162 7.65 -3.33 -18.68
C ILE A 162 8.89 -2.50 -18.30
N VAL A 163 9.41 -1.69 -19.23
CA VAL A 163 10.55 -0.80 -18.95
C VAL A 163 10.23 0.16 -17.80
N TYR A 164 9.04 0.72 -17.81
CA TYR A 164 8.57 1.58 -16.73
C TYR A 164 8.56 0.85 -15.38
N MET A 165 7.95 -0.33 -15.33
CA MET A 165 7.92 -1.17 -14.13
C MET A 165 9.34 -1.42 -13.60
N LEU A 166 10.25 -1.85 -14.49
CA LEU A 166 11.63 -2.13 -14.11
C LEU A 166 12.35 -0.89 -13.56
N CYS A 167 12.16 0.29 -14.16
CA CYS A 167 12.82 1.51 -13.69
C CYS A 167 12.28 1.96 -12.32
N VAL A 168 10.97 1.86 -12.07
CA VAL A 168 10.39 2.15 -10.74
C VAL A 168 10.90 1.14 -9.71
N SER A 169 10.94 -0.15 -10.08
CA SER A 169 11.47 -1.22 -9.23
C SER A 169 12.93 -1.00 -8.87
N CYS A 170 13.77 -0.67 -9.87
CA CYS A 170 15.18 -0.38 -9.65
C CYS A 170 15.38 0.86 -8.78
N GLY A 171 14.57 1.91 -8.96
CA GLY A 171 14.64 3.12 -8.15
C GLY A 171 14.34 2.83 -6.68
N PHE A 172 13.25 2.10 -6.39
CA PHE A 172 12.93 1.65 -5.04
C PHE A 172 14.03 0.75 -4.46
N PHE A 173 14.44 -0.27 -5.19
CA PHE A 173 15.47 -1.22 -4.78
C PHE A 173 16.79 -0.52 -4.43
N THR A 174 17.28 0.34 -5.32
CA THR A 174 18.56 1.07 -5.12
C THR A 174 18.49 1.92 -3.86
N GLN A 175 17.39 2.64 -3.66
CA GLN A 175 17.19 3.48 -2.48
C GLN A 175 17.20 2.63 -1.19
N ARG A 176 16.52 1.47 -1.20
CA ARG A 176 16.47 0.57 -0.04
C ARG A 176 17.84 -0.01 0.27
N ILE A 177 18.58 -0.52 -0.70
CA ILE A 177 19.93 -1.05 -0.50
C ILE A 177 20.88 0.03 0.05
N ILE A 178 20.82 1.25 -0.49
CA ILE A 178 21.58 2.39 0.05
C ILE A 178 21.18 2.63 1.52
N GLY A 179 19.88 2.63 1.82
CA GLY A 179 19.38 2.81 3.18
C GLY A 179 19.89 1.77 4.17
N TYR A 180 19.92 0.53 3.77
CA TYR A 180 20.44 -0.57 4.60
C TYR A 180 21.96 -0.50 4.80
N ILE A 181 22.72 -0.20 3.74
CA ILE A 181 24.19 -0.09 3.82
C ILE A 181 24.59 1.07 4.74
N PHE A 182 23.96 2.22 4.63
CA PHE A 182 24.27 3.42 5.43
C PHE A 182 23.54 3.47 6.78
N GLY A 183 22.65 2.51 7.06
CA GLY A 183 22.01 2.36 8.37
C GLY A 183 20.95 3.42 8.70
N TYR A 184 20.41 4.13 7.69
CA TYR A 184 19.27 5.04 7.93
C TYR A 184 17.92 4.36 7.73
N ILE A 185 17.91 3.12 7.23
CA ILE A 185 16.79 2.20 7.30
C ILE A 185 17.25 0.98 8.09
N ASP A 186 16.57 0.72 9.19
CA ASP A 186 16.84 -0.43 10.03
C ASP A 186 16.47 -1.73 9.30
N SER A 187 17.36 -2.72 9.36
CA SER A 187 17.16 -4.01 8.71
C SER A 187 18.23 -5.03 9.16
N ASP A 188 17.91 -6.30 9.02
CA ASP A 188 18.85 -7.41 9.16
C ASP A 188 19.64 -7.72 7.87
N PHE A 189 19.92 -6.70 7.05
CA PHE A 189 20.63 -6.88 5.77
C PHE A 189 21.96 -7.60 5.92
N LYS A 190 22.67 -7.40 7.03
CA LYS A 190 23.95 -8.07 7.31
C LYS A 190 23.78 -9.57 7.59
N SER A 191 22.71 -9.94 8.28
CA SER A 191 22.43 -11.32 8.67
C SER A 191 21.70 -12.10 7.57
N TYR A 192 20.80 -11.41 6.83
CA TYR A 192 19.91 -11.99 5.80
C TYR A 192 19.96 -11.19 4.51
N PRO A 193 21.14 -11.09 3.83
CA PRO A 193 21.29 -10.23 2.64
C PRO A 193 20.45 -10.69 1.46
N LEU A 194 20.35 -12.01 1.23
CA LEU A 194 19.60 -12.56 0.09
C LEU A 194 18.11 -12.32 0.23
N GLU A 195 17.55 -12.61 1.39
CA GLU A 195 16.13 -12.45 1.72
C GLU A 195 15.73 -10.96 1.59
N THR A 196 16.56 -10.08 2.13
CA THR A 196 16.34 -8.63 2.07
C THR A 196 16.38 -8.11 0.64
N ILE A 197 17.33 -8.59 -0.18
CA ILE A 197 17.42 -8.26 -1.62
C ILE A 197 16.17 -8.75 -2.35
N LEU A 198 15.77 -10.01 -2.14
CA LEU A 198 14.59 -10.60 -2.79
C LEU A 198 13.32 -9.87 -2.42
N TRP A 199 13.16 -9.52 -1.14
CA TRP A 199 12.02 -8.72 -0.72
C TRP A 199 12.02 -7.34 -1.39
N ALA A 200 13.13 -6.61 -1.39
CA ALA A 200 13.22 -5.28 -1.97
C ALA A 200 12.95 -5.29 -3.48
N LEU A 201 13.41 -6.30 -4.21
CA LEU A 201 13.10 -6.49 -5.63
C LEU A 201 11.61 -6.79 -5.85
N THR A 202 11.04 -7.69 -5.03
CA THR A 202 9.62 -8.06 -5.12
C THR A 202 8.72 -6.87 -4.80
N MET A 203 9.05 -6.09 -3.76
CA MET A 203 8.30 -4.90 -3.38
C MET A 203 8.39 -3.82 -4.45
N GLY A 204 9.58 -3.57 -5.00
CA GLY A 204 9.77 -2.65 -6.13
C GLY A 204 8.95 -3.06 -7.36
N ALA A 205 8.94 -4.36 -7.70
CA ALA A 205 8.12 -4.90 -8.79
C ALA A 205 6.62 -4.70 -8.51
N THR A 206 6.20 -4.92 -7.26
CA THR A 206 4.81 -4.72 -6.83
C THR A 206 4.38 -3.26 -7.01
N PHE A 207 5.20 -2.29 -6.63
CA PHE A 207 4.93 -0.87 -6.89
C PHE A 207 4.84 -0.56 -8.38
N GLY A 208 5.74 -1.10 -9.19
CA GLY A 208 5.71 -0.92 -10.64
C GLY A 208 4.44 -1.48 -11.27
N ILE A 209 4.03 -2.68 -10.89
CA ILE A 209 2.78 -3.32 -11.35
C ILE A 209 1.56 -2.53 -10.88
N ALA A 210 1.49 -2.16 -9.61
CA ALA A 210 0.39 -1.37 -9.06
C ALA A 210 0.24 -0.04 -9.81
N ASN A 211 1.35 0.62 -10.13
CA ASN A 211 1.31 1.86 -10.91
C ASN A 211 0.76 1.63 -12.32
N ILE A 212 1.15 0.56 -13.02
CA ILE A 212 0.60 0.21 -14.34
C ILE A 212 -0.91 -0.07 -14.25
N LEU A 213 -1.35 -0.75 -13.20
CA LEU A 213 -2.77 -1.05 -13.01
C LEU A 213 -3.61 0.19 -12.72
N ILE A 214 -3.12 1.10 -11.90
CA ILE A 214 -3.86 2.29 -11.44
C ILE A 214 -3.76 3.44 -12.47
N SER A 215 -2.62 3.62 -13.15
CA SER A 215 -2.40 4.78 -14.02
C SER A 215 -3.49 5.02 -15.08
N PRO A 216 -4.11 4.00 -15.74
CA PRO A 216 -5.17 4.22 -16.72
C PRO A 216 -6.48 4.76 -16.12
N VAL A 217 -6.62 4.74 -14.79
CA VAL A 217 -7.78 5.34 -14.10
C VAL A 217 -7.76 6.86 -14.23
N PHE A 218 -6.58 7.46 -14.39
CA PHE A 218 -6.40 8.89 -14.55
C PHE A 218 -6.64 9.36 -15.98
N CYS A 219 -7.11 10.61 -16.13
CA CYS A 219 -7.16 11.29 -17.41
C CYS A 219 -5.87 12.09 -17.65
N GLY A 220 -5.49 12.19 -18.93
CA GLY A 220 -4.31 12.94 -19.37
C GLY A 220 -3.36 12.09 -20.19
N ASN A 221 -2.18 12.61 -20.45
CA ASN A 221 -1.12 11.86 -21.10
C ASN A 221 -0.54 10.78 -20.14
N VAL A 222 0.15 9.81 -20.69
CA VAL A 222 0.69 8.65 -19.93
C VAL A 222 1.63 9.10 -18.80
N ALA A 223 2.46 10.11 -19.05
CA ALA A 223 3.40 10.62 -18.04
C ALA A 223 2.65 11.17 -16.80
N LYS A 224 1.61 11.99 -17.03
CA LYS A 224 0.77 12.52 -15.96
C LYS A 224 0.00 11.41 -15.22
N GLN A 225 -0.53 10.44 -15.96
CA GLN A 225 -1.25 9.31 -15.36
C GLN A 225 -0.34 8.52 -14.41
N ARG A 226 0.88 8.19 -14.85
CA ARG A 226 1.88 7.46 -14.06
C ARG A 226 2.33 8.24 -12.84
N MET A 227 2.57 9.56 -12.98
CA MET A 227 2.94 10.44 -11.87
C MET A 227 1.85 10.49 -10.79
N LEU A 228 0.60 10.72 -11.19
CA LEU A 228 -0.53 10.80 -10.25
C LEU A 228 -0.80 9.45 -9.57
N SER A 229 -0.65 8.35 -10.30
CA SER A 229 -0.74 7.01 -9.73
C SER A 229 0.36 6.75 -8.70
N LEU A 230 1.60 7.09 -9.03
CA LEU A 230 2.73 6.95 -8.12
C LEU A 230 2.53 7.77 -6.83
N LEU A 231 2.05 9.00 -6.96
CA LEU A 231 1.77 9.87 -5.81
C LEU A 231 0.74 9.24 -4.87
N ILE A 232 -0.37 8.70 -5.41
CA ILE A 232 -1.40 8.04 -4.61
C ILE A 232 -0.86 6.79 -3.91
N ILE A 233 -0.11 5.96 -4.62
CA ILE A 233 0.53 4.76 -4.07
C ILE A 233 1.46 5.17 -2.94
N SER A 234 2.28 6.21 -3.14
CA SER A 234 3.27 6.65 -2.15
C SER A 234 2.64 7.27 -0.91
N ILE A 235 1.58 8.08 -1.05
CA ILE A 235 0.85 8.64 0.10
C ILE A 235 0.30 7.50 0.97
N ASN A 236 -0.31 6.51 0.34
CA ASN A 236 -0.86 5.38 1.06
C ASN A 236 0.23 4.49 1.69
N TRP A 237 1.33 4.24 0.96
CA TRP A 237 2.48 3.51 1.46
C TRP A 237 3.14 4.19 2.66
N ILE A 238 3.31 5.50 2.63
CA ILE A 238 3.81 6.26 3.77
C ILE A 238 2.89 6.04 4.98
N TRP A 239 1.57 6.15 4.80
CA TRP A 239 0.63 5.91 5.89
C TRP A 239 0.68 4.46 6.40
N PHE A 240 0.80 3.48 5.50
CA PHE A 240 0.94 2.08 5.86
C PHE A 240 2.16 1.84 6.77
N ASN A 241 3.31 2.40 6.43
CA ASN A 241 4.52 2.30 7.25
C ASN A 241 4.39 3.02 8.61
N LEU A 242 3.61 4.10 8.68
CA LEU A 242 3.45 4.86 9.92
C LEU A 242 2.79 4.05 11.04
N PHE A 243 2.14 2.92 10.75
CA PHE A 243 1.55 2.07 11.79
C PHE A 243 2.56 1.71 12.88
N ILE A 244 3.75 1.28 12.50
CA ILE A 244 4.83 0.96 13.45
C ILE A 244 5.19 2.18 14.31
N GLY A 245 5.27 3.36 13.70
CA GLY A 245 5.54 4.61 14.44
C GLY A 245 4.37 5.10 15.31
N LEU A 246 3.16 4.58 15.08
CA LEU A 246 2.00 4.88 15.93
C LEU A 246 1.93 3.98 17.17
N ILE A 247 2.54 2.79 17.14
CA ILE A 247 2.47 1.81 18.22
C ILE A 247 3.75 1.76 19.07
N TYR A 248 4.92 2.14 18.52
CA TYR A 248 6.18 2.18 19.25
C TYR A 248 6.68 3.62 19.48
N GLU A 249 7.17 3.91 20.69
CA GLU A 249 7.74 5.22 21.03
C GLU A 249 9.00 5.52 20.20
N GLY A 250 9.10 6.74 19.71
CA GLY A 250 10.28 7.23 18.98
C GLY A 250 10.40 6.83 17.51
N LEU A 251 9.59 5.87 17.00
CA LEU A 251 9.74 5.37 15.63
C LEU A 251 8.97 6.18 14.56
N PHE A 252 8.08 7.09 14.96
CA PHE A 252 7.23 7.82 14.01
C PHE A 252 8.01 8.56 12.93
N LEU A 253 9.05 9.31 13.31
CA LEU A 253 9.85 10.08 12.36
C LEU A 253 10.67 9.17 11.46
N SER A 254 11.23 8.08 11.99
CA SER A 254 11.97 7.08 11.22
C SER A 254 11.08 6.44 10.14
N MET A 255 9.87 6.00 10.49
CA MET A 255 8.92 5.43 9.54
C MET A 255 8.45 6.44 8.49
N LEU A 256 8.25 7.69 8.86
CA LEU A 256 7.92 8.76 7.92
C LEU A 256 9.06 8.99 6.92
N LEU A 257 10.29 9.14 7.40
CA LEU A 257 11.47 9.34 6.55
C LEU A 257 11.69 8.15 5.62
N ARG A 258 11.53 6.93 6.12
CA ARG A 258 11.59 5.69 5.34
C ARG A 258 10.63 5.74 4.15
N GLY A 259 9.34 6.04 4.40
CA GLY A 259 8.34 6.12 3.34
C GLY A 259 8.61 7.26 2.33
N LEU A 260 9.14 8.39 2.78
CA LEU A 260 9.57 9.50 1.90
C LEU A 260 10.76 9.12 1.04
N CYS A 261 11.73 8.39 1.59
CA CYS A 261 12.86 7.86 0.83
C CYS A 261 12.40 6.86 -0.23
N ASP A 262 11.47 5.97 0.11
CA ASP A 262 10.86 5.04 -0.86
C ASP A 262 10.18 5.76 -2.00
N PHE A 263 9.38 6.77 -1.70
CA PHE A 263 8.76 7.62 -2.72
C PHE A 263 9.80 8.27 -3.63
N THR A 264 10.87 8.81 -3.05
CA THR A 264 11.95 9.47 -3.81
C THR A 264 12.62 8.48 -4.76
N GLY A 265 12.94 7.27 -4.30
CA GLY A 265 13.51 6.21 -5.15
C GLY A 265 12.61 5.84 -6.32
N MET A 266 11.32 5.63 -6.08
CA MET A 266 10.34 5.34 -7.12
C MET A 266 10.18 6.52 -8.11
N LEU A 267 10.22 7.75 -7.61
CA LEU A 267 10.10 8.97 -8.41
C LEU A 267 11.30 9.15 -9.35
N ILE A 268 12.50 8.87 -8.88
CA ILE A 268 13.71 8.86 -9.72
C ILE A 268 13.55 7.84 -10.85
N GLY A 269 13.11 6.62 -10.55
CA GLY A 269 12.83 5.59 -11.56
C GLY A 269 11.82 6.06 -12.61
N LEU A 270 10.75 6.73 -12.20
CA LEU A 270 9.76 7.32 -13.09
C LEU A 270 10.39 8.37 -14.03
N PHE A 271 11.18 9.29 -13.50
CA PHE A 271 11.81 10.36 -14.32
C PHE A 271 12.81 9.82 -15.33
N ILE A 272 13.57 8.77 -15.01
CA ILE A 272 14.48 8.11 -15.95
C ILE A 272 13.74 7.63 -17.19
N VAL A 273 12.56 7.02 -17.02
CA VAL A 273 11.76 6.52 -18.14
C VAL A 273 11.15 7.67 -18.95
N GLN A 274 10.64 8.70 -18.28
CA GLN A 274 9.99 9.82 -18.98
C GLN A 274 10.97 10.58 -19.86
N ARG A 275 12.23 10.73 -19.44
CA ARG A 275 13.27 11.39 -20.20
C ARG A 275 13.64 10.60 -21.48
N LYS A 276 13.70 9.28 -21.39
CA LYS A 276 13.96 8.42 -22.59
C LYS A 276 12.79 8.40 -23.58
N GLY A 277 11.55 8.57 -23.12
CA GLY A 277 10.37 8.59 -23.98
C GLY A 277 10.17 9.91 -24.75
N THR A 278 10.91 10.97 -24.42
CA THR A 278 10.93 12.24 -25.17
C THR A 278 12.01 12.26 -26.24
N GLU A 279 12.90 11.27 -26.29
CA GLU A 279 13.98 11.15 -27.28
C GLU A 279 13.67 10.11 -28.37
N LEU A 280 12.50 9.47 -28.34
CA LEU A 280 11.96 8.54 -29.35
C LEU A 280 10.65 9.09 -29.95
#